data_d61e014e7dfad4f215b44a59f58728e3
#
_entry.id   d61e014e7dfad4f215b44a59f58728e3
#
_cell.length_a   1.000
_cell.length_b   1.000
_cell.length_c   1.000
_cell.angle_alpha   90.00
_cell.angle_beta   90.00
_cell.angle_gamma   90.00
#
_symmetry.space_group_name_H-M   'P 1'
#
loop_
_entity.id
_entity.type
_entity.pdbx_description
1 polymer ?
#
loop_
_entity_poly.entity_id
_entity_poly.type
_entity_poly.pdbx_seq_one_letter_code
_entity_poly.pdbx_strand_id
1 'polypeptide(L)'
;MKQLITITTILFTSLIFSLPSWSESEVDLVEIKLLNNLDDKRGFCIDIKGHKLRAKISRGIQAHTCYSYQGEIAVDQGLDANKLKEKKLFFPYFDVCAHPTSSKNPLNLNLKKCGSTEEFVFSEDNTIRLKNNTNLCLTVAEGNSRKGGGGSPLHLIRDLSMKTCNQQNSVYKTWGVRGFKKGKIFIKKISKLTSN
;
A
#
# COMPACT_ATOMS: atom_id res chain seq x y z
N MET A 1 70.07 0.40 -50.67
CA MET A 1 68.97 1.26 -50.21
C MET A 1 68.14 0.48 -49.23
N LYS A 2 68.27 0.76 -47.92
CA LYS A 2 67.45 0.10 -46.86
C LYS A 2 66.37 1.07 -46.44
N GLN A 3 65.11 0.73 -46.62
CA GLN A 3 63.95 1.49 -46.12
C GLN A 3 63.68 1.12 -44.67
N LEU A 4 63.71 2.11 -43.79
CA LEU A 4 63.31 2.01 -42.39
C LEU A 4 61.79 2.19 -42.36
N ILE A 5 61.08 1.13 -41.88
CA ILE A 5 59.65 1.20 -41.60
C ILE A 5 59.48 1.62 -40.14
N THR A 6 58.99 2.84 -39.92
CA THR A 6 58.67 3.32 -38.56
C THR A 6 57.27 2.90 -38.22
N ILE A 7 57.12 1.99 -37.25
CA ILE A 7 55.85 1.57 -36.71
C ILE A 7 55.42 2.55 -35.59
N THR A 8 54.41 3.37 -35.86
CA THR A 8 53.81 4.27 -34.93
C THR A 8 52.75 3.53 -34.10
N THR A 9 53.05 3.23 -32.85
CA THR A 9 52.12 2.59 -31.92
C THR A 9 51.18 3.65 -31.37
N ILE A 10 49.89 3.60 -31.78
CA ILE A 10 48.85 4.48 -31.22
C ILE A 10 48.32 3.81 -29.95
N LEU A 11 48.66 4.39 -28.76
CA LEU A 11 48.07 4.00 -27.48
C LEU A 11 46.62 4.55 -27.42
N PHE A 12 45.64 3.65 -27.56
CA PHE A 12 44.25 3.95 -27.27
C PHE A 12 44.05 3.89 -25.74
N THR A 13 44.04 5.05 -25.06
CA THR A 13 43.62 5.18 -23.68
C THR A 13 42.08 5.13 -23.66
N SER A 14 41.53 3.96 -23.34
CA SER A 14 40.09 3.82 -23.09
C SER A 14 39.75 4.49 -21.75
N LEU A 15 39.13 5.68 -21.81
CA LEU A 15 38.46 6.30 -20.66
C LEU A 15 37.23 5.46 -20.31
N ILE A 16 37.34 4.66 -19.27
CA ILE A 16 36.19 3.95 -18.69
C ILE A 16 35.36 5.00 -17.92
N PHE A 17 34.31 5.52 -18.55
CA PHE A 17 33.29 6.30 -17.86
C PHE A 17 32.49 5.34 -16.96
N SER A 18 32.76 5.35 -15.66
CA SER A 18 31.89 4.73 -14.66
C SER A 18 30.60 5.54 -14.56
N LEU A 19 29.54 5.08 -15.21
CA LEU A 19 28.21 5.63 -15.03
C LEU A 19 27.78 5.32 -13.57
N PRO A 20 27.26 6.31 -12.82
CA PRO A 20 26.71 6.03 -11.51
C PRO A 20 25.55 5.04 -11.69
N SER A 21 25.66 3.86 -11.13
CA SER A 21 24.58 2.88 -11.01
C SER A 21 23.53 3.49 -10.08
N TRP A 22 22.48 4.02 -10.62
CA TRP A 22 21.30 4.40 -9.87
C TRP A 22 20.62 3.10 -9.46
N SER A 23 20.87 2.67 -8.23
CA SER A 23 20.09 1.61 -7.61
C SER A 23 18.69 2.16 -7.38
N GLU A 24 17.77 1.84 -8.28
CA GLU A 24 16.35 2.03 -8.06
C GLU A 24 16.01 1.19 -6.82
N SER A 25 15.68 1.83 -5.71
CA SER A 25 15.31 1.13 -4.48
C SER A 25 14.01 0.36 -4.76
N GLU A 26 14.10 -0.96 -4.76
CA GLU A 26 12.93 -1.82 -4.90
C GLU A 26 11.90 -1.45 -3.84
N VAL A 27 10.71 -1.06 -4.28
CA VAL A 27 9.62 -0.67 -3.37
C VAL A 27 9.12 -1.90 -2.65
N ASP A 28 9.28 -1.94 -1.33
CA ASP A 28 8.77 -3.03 -0.49
C ASP A 28 7.25 -2.88 -0.34
N LEU A 29 6.50 -3.62 -1.15
CA LEU A 29 5.04 -3.59 -1.16
C LEU A 29 4.44 -4.42 -0.03
N VAL A 30 3.46 -3.85 0.65
CA VAL A 30 2.66 -4.50 1.68
C VAL A 30 1.17 -4.19 1.49
N GLU A 31 0.30 -5.06 1.98
CA GLU A 31 -1.13 -4.82 2.09
C GLU A 31 -1.49 -4.40 3.52
N ILE A 32 -2.43 -3.47 3.66
CA ILE A 32 -3.10 -3.23 4.94
C ILE A 32 -4.35 -4.10 4.97
N LYS A 33 -4.30 -5.13 5.82
CA LYS A 33 -5.34 -6.16 5.95
C LYS A 33 -6.10 -5.98 7.24
N LEU A 34 -7.43 -6.11 7.20
CA LEU A 34 -8.26 -6.25 8.39
C LEU A 34 -7.83 -7.50 9.16
N LEU A 35 -7.61 -7.41 10.48
CA LEU A 35 -7.16 -8.54 11.29
C LEU A 35 -8.22 -9.64 11.35
N ASN A 36 -9.49 -9.28 11.40
CA ASN A 36 -10.60 -10.21 11.29
C ASN A 36 -10.93 -10.48 9.83
N ASN A 37 -11.13 -11.74 9.47
CA ASN A 37 -11.44 -12.13 8.09
C ASN A 37 -12.90 -11.85 7.69
N LEU A 38 -13.77 -11.59 8.66
CA LEU A 38 -15.21 -11.45 8.47
C LEU A 38 -15.81 -12.67 7.74
N ASP A 39 -16.54 -12.41 6.65
CA ASP A 39 -17.27 -13.41 5.85
C ASP A 39 -16.44 -14.02 4.70
N ASP A 40 -15.12 -13.78 4.62
CA ASP A 40 -14.26 -14.38 3.60
C ASP A 40 -12.90 -14.78 4.17
N LYS A 41 -12.51 -16.04 4.01
CA LYS A 41 -11.22 -16.58 4.54
C LYS A 41 -9.98 -15.87 4.00
N ARG A 42 -10.04 -15.21 2.83
CA ARG A 42 -8.97 -14.39 2.28
C ARG A 42 -8.76 -13.10 3.09
N GLY A 43 -9.80 -12.66 3.82
CA GLY A 43 -9.87 -11.39 4.52
C GLY A 43 -9.98 -10.20 3.57
N PHE A 44 -10.02 -9.00 4.14
CA PHE A 44 -10.21 -7.75 3.40
C PHE A 44 -9.00 -6.87 3.53
N CYS A 45 -8.51 -6.35 2.40
CA CYS A 45 -7.41 -5.40 2.29
C CYS A 45 -7.91 -4.05 1.81
N ILE A 46 -7.21 -2.96 2.15
CA ILE A 46 -7.44 -1.66 1.55
C ILE A 46 -7.13 -1.75 0.06
N ASP A 47 -8.00 -1.21 -0.78
CA ASP A 47 -8.01 -1.41 -2.22
C ASP A 47 -8.48 -0.15 -2.93
N ILE A 48 -7.83 0.23 -4.04
CA ILE A 48 -8.32 1.28 -4.93
C ILE A 48 -9.45 0.70 -5.79
N LYS A 49 -10.61 1.37 -5.81
CA LYS A 49 -11.79 0.87 -6.55
C LYS A 49 -11.51 0.64 -8.02
N GLY A 50 -11.60 -0.60 -8.45
CA GLY A 50 -11.35 -1.03 -9.84
C GLY A 50 -10.79 -2.45 -9.89
N HIS A 51 -9.77 -2.65 -10.72
CA HIS A 51 -9.13 -3.94 -10.85
C HIS A 51 -7.66 -3.78 -11.24
N LYS A 52 -6.74 -4.06 -10.34
CA LYS A 52 -5.30 -4.05 -10.55
C LYS A 52 -4.85 -2.77 -11.28
N LEU A 53 -4.15 -2.89 -12.42
CA LEU A 53 -3.67 -1.76 -13.24
C LEU A 53 -4.79 -0.84 -13.77
N ARG A 54 -6.03 -1.31 -13.83
CA ARG A 54 -7.20 -0.55 -14.29
C ARG A 54 -7.99 0.09 -13.15
N ALA A 55 -7.49 0.06 -11.92
CA ALA A 55 -8.09 0.75 -10.80
C ALA A 55 -8.15 2.27 -11.06
N LYS A 56 -9.23 2.91 -10.57
CA LYS A 56 -9.51 4.33 -10.87
C LYS A 56 -9.40 5.16 -9.60
N ILE A 57 -8.34 5.94 -9.48
CA ILE A 57 -8.07 6.81 -8.33
C ILE A 57 -9.23 7.77 -8.02
N SER A 58 -9.95 8.25 -9.06
CA SER A 58 -11.11 9.13 -8.91
C SER A 58 -12.30 8.48 -8.17
N ARG A 59 -12.32 7.15 -8.04
CA ARG A 59 -13.38 6.41 -7.34
C ARG A 59 -13.09 6.21 -5.85
N GLY A 60 -11.89 6.58 -5.39
CA GLY A 60 -11.44 6.39 -4.02
C GLY A 60 -11.14 4.93 -3.67
N ILE A 61 -11.17 4.62 -2.37
CA ILE A 61 -10.81 3.31 -1.83
C ILE A 61 -12.00 2.54 -1.28
N GLN A 62 -11.80 1.25 -1.10
CA GLN A 62 -12.74 0.28 -0.51
C GLN A 62 -11.98 -0.78 0.27
N ALA A 63 -12.67 -1.65 0.99
CA ALA A 63 -12.14 -2.91 1.45
C ALA A 63 -12.53 -4.00 0.43
N HIS A 64 -11.54 -4.78 -0.02
CA HIS A 64 -11.70 -5.83 -1.03
C HIS A 64 -10.99 -7.09 -0.55
N THR A 65 -11.50 -8.28 -0.93
CA THR A 65 -10.80 -9.52 -0.62
C THR A 65 -9.35 -9.45 -1.10
N CYS A 66 -8.42 -9.80 -0.22
CA CYS A 66 -7.00 -9.60 -0.49
C CYS A 66 -6.50 -10.47 -1.64
N TYR A 67 -5.69 -9.93 -2.53
CA TYR A 67 -5.09 -10.66 -3.66
C TYR A 67 -3.88 -11.52 -3.26
N SER A 68 -3.22 -11.21 -2.16
CA SER A 68 -1.99 -11.93 -1.76
C SER A 68 -2.19 -13.42 -1.49
N TYR A 69 -3.43 -13.90 -1.35
CA TYR A 69 -3.70 -15.35 -1.34
C TYR A 69 -3.29 -16.04 -2.66
N GLN A 70 -3.12 -15.28 -3.74
CA GLN A 70 -2.62 -15.76 -5.05
C GLN A 70 -1.08 -15.73 -5.15
N GLY A 71 -0.38 -15.35 -4.06
CA GLY A 71 1.07 -15.33 -4.02
C GLY A 71 1.71 -13.99 -4.43
N GLU A 72 0.92 -12.96 -4.70
CA GLU A 72 1.39 -11.62 -5.08
C GLU A 72 0.58 -10.51 -4.40
N ILE A 73 1.17 -9.33 -4.26
CA ILE A 73 0.47 -8.11 -3.87
C ILE A 73 0.10 -7.36 -5.14
N ALA A 74 -1.20 -7.23 -5.41
CA ALA A 74 -1.67 -6.47 -6.56
C ALA A 74 -1.45 -4.96 -6.35
N VAL A 75 -1.19 -4.24 -7.43
CA VAL A 75 -0.83 -2.81 -7.40
C VAL A 75 -1.91 -1.89 -6.80
N ASP A 76 -3.18 -2.30 -6.89
CA ASP A 76 -4.33 -1.57 -6.32
C ASP A 76 -4.52 -1.84 -4.82
N GLN A 77 -3.82 -2.84 -4.25
CA GLN A 77 -3.77 -3.14 -2.81
C GLN A 77 -2.37 -2.91 -2.21
N GLY A 78 -1.37 -2.72 -3.06
CA GLY A 78 0.02 -2.56 -2.64
C GLY A 78 0.33 -1.15 -2.14
N LEU A 79 0.75 -1.04 -0.88
CA LEU A 79 1.25 0.18 -0.26
C LEU A 79 2.75 0.07 -0.03
N ASP A 80 3.44 1.21 -0.06
CA ASP A 80 4.87 1.30 0.26
C ASP A 80 5.09 1.15 1.77
N ALA A 81 5.85 0.12 2.17
CA ALA A 81 6.14 -0.16 3.58
C ALA A 81 6.91 0.97 4.29
N ASN A 82 7.76 1.72 3.58
CA ASN A 82 8.50 2.84 4.15
C ASN A 82 7.58 4.05 4.35
N LYS A 83 6.69 4.34 3.40
CA LYS A 83 5.69 5.40 3.55
C LYS A 83 4.67 5.11 4.65
N LEU A 84 4.38 3.84 4.93
CA LEU A 84 3.60 3.48 6.11
C LEU A 84 4.29 3.84 7.43
N LYS A 85 5.61 3.72 7.53
CA LYS A 85 6.37 4.20 8.71
C LYS A 85 6.22 5.71 8.88
N GLU A 86 6.12 6.46 7.76
CA GLU A 86 5.82 7.90 7.74
C GLU A 86 4.32 8.20 7.98
N LYS A 87 3.50 7.21 8.34
CA LYS A 87 2.04 7.33 8.56
C LYS A 87 1.26 7.77 7.32
N LYS A 88 1.76 7.43 6.12
CA LYS A 88 1.12 7.70 4.83
C LYS A 88 0.60 6.41 4.21
N LEU A 89 -0.65 6.41 3.77
CA LEU A 89 -1.24 5.33 2.99
C LEU A 89 -0.95 5.60 1.51
N PHE A 90 0.28 5.29 1.08
CA PHE A 90 0.80 5.58 -0.26
C PHE A 90 0.73 4.36 -1.15
N PHE A 91 0.11 4.51 -2.32
CA PHE A 91 0.03 3.53 -3.39
C PHE A 91 1.04 3.88 -4.49
N PRO A 92 2.23 3.26 -4.49
CA PRO A 92 3.35 3.71 -5.32
C PRO A 92 3.09 3.58 -6.81
N TYR A 93 2.39 2.54 -7.26
CA TYR A 93 2.06 2.38 -8.68
C TYR A 93 1.23 3.54 -9.25
N PHE A 94 0.33 4.11 -8.44
CA PHE A 94 -0.55 5.22 -8.84
C PHE A 94 -0.01 6.58 -8.43
N ASP A 95 1.09 6.64 -7.70
CA ASP A 95 1.72 7.85 -7.15
C ASP A 95 0.72 8.73 -6.36
N VAL A 96 -0.08 8.08 -5.50
CA VAL A 96 -1.12 8.75 -4.69
C VAL A 96 -1.15 8.26 -3.25
N CYS A 97 -1.58 9.16 -2.36
CA CYS A 97 -1.91 8.88 -0.97
C CYS A 97 -3.42 8.96 -0.72
N ALA A 98 -3.90 8.19 0.28
CA ALA A 98 -5.25 8.36 0.79
C ALA A 98 -5.35 9.60 1.69
N HIS A 99 -6.39 10.41 1.50
CA HIS A 99 -6.66 11.64 2.26
C HIS A 99 -8.14 11.71 2.66
N PRO A 100 -8.48 12.27 3.83
CA PRO A 100 -9.85 12.52 4.21
C PRO A 100 -10.51 13.57 3.29
N THR A 101 -11.79 13.40 2.95
CA THR A 101 -12.48 14.24 1.96
C THR A 101 -13.19 15.45 2.54
N SER A 102 -13.74 15.32 3.73
CA SER A 102 -14.53 16.37 4.39
C SER A 102 -14.53 16.21 5.91
N SER A 103 -15.13 17.15 6.61
CA SER A 103 -15.31 17.11 8.07
C SER A 103 -16.57 16.36 8.53
N LYS A 104 -17.36 15.79 7.60
CA LYS A 104 -18.61 15.08 7.94
C LYS A 104 -18.31 13.63 8.35
N ASN A 105 -19.07 13.09 9.30
CA ASN A 105 -18.98 11.68 9.70
C ASN A 105 -20.18 10.90 9.10
N PRO A 106 -19.98 9.78 8.35
CA PRO A 106 -18.68 9.17 8.04
C PRO A 106 -17.89 9.96 6.97
N LEU A 107 -16.57 9.96 7.11
CA LEU A 107 -15.65 10.56 6.16
C LEU A 107 -15.19 9.53 5.13
N ASN A 108 -15.27 9.88 3.87
CA ASN A 108 -14.64 9.08 2.82
C ASN A 108 -13.15 9.42 2.69
N LEU A 109 -12.40 8.56 2.01
CA LEU A 109 -11.01 8.80 1.66
C LEU A 109 -10.89 8.95 0.15
N ASN A 110 -10.30 10.06 -0.29
CA ASN A 110 -9.91 10.33 -1.67
C ASN A 110 -8.45 9.97 -1.89
N LEU A 111 -8.08 9.82 -3.16
CA LEU A 111 -6.71 9.58 -3.59
C LEU A 111 -6.20 10.81 -4.34
N LYS A 112 -5.07 11.36 -3.90
CA LYS A 112 -4.37 12.49 -4.54
C LYS A 112 -2.88 12.43 -4.23
N LYS A 113 -2.06 13.29 -4.83
CA LYS A 113 -0.64 13.45 -4.51
C LYS A 113 -0.43 13.53 -2.99
N CYS A 114 0.62 12.88 -2.51
CA CYS A 114 0.94 12.88 -1.09
C CYS A 114 1.34 14.28 -0.61
N GLY A 115 0.78 14.71 0.51
CA GLY A 115 1.21 15.92 1.21
C GLY A 115 2.50 15.68 2.03
N SER A 116 3.07 16.76 2.55
CA SER A 116 4.22 16.70 3.47
C SER A 116 3.84 16.24 4.88
N THR A 117 2.58 16.46 5.29
CA THR A 117 2.09 16.15 6.63
C THR A 117 1.57 14.72 6.75
N GLU A 118 1.66 14.17 7.95
CA GLU A 118 1.00 12.91 8.29
C GLU A 118 -0.50 13.13 8.42
N GLU A 119 -1.28 12.26 7.79
CA GLU A 119 -2.74 12.28 7.86
C GLU A 119 -3.29 11.31 8.91
N PHE A 120 -2.50 10.27 9.26
CA PHE A 120 -2.94 9.16 10.09
C PHE A 120 -2.05 8.93 11.31
N VAL A 121 -2.64 8.27 12.31
CA VAL A 121 -1.96 7.69 13.47
C VAL A 121 -2.28 6.21 13.52
N PHE A 122 -1.26 5.39 13.75
CA PHE A 122 -1.42 3.94 13.98
C PHE A 122 -1.38 3.69 15.47
N SER A 123 -2.54 3.38 16.05
CA SER A 123 -2.72 3.27 17.50
C SER A 123 -2.38 1.87 18.04
N GLU A 124 -2.11 1.78 19.33
CA GLU A 124 -1.74 0.52 20.01
C GLU A 124 -2.85 -0.54 19.93
N ASP A 125 -4.11 -0.13 19.84
CA ASP A 125 -5.28 -0.97 19.62
C ASP A 125 -5.41 -1.48 18.18
N ASN A 126 -4.40 -1.23 17.33
CA ASN A 126 -4.34 -1.57 15.90
C ASN A 126 -5.37 -0.82 15.04
N THR A 127 -5.90 0.30 15.49
CA THR A 127 -6.71 1.16 14.66
C THR A 127 -5.87 2.15 13.87
N ILE A 128 -6.34 2.51 12.67
CA ILE A 128 -5.82 3.63 11.87
C ILE A 128 -6.74 4.82 12.12
N ARG A 129 -6.21 5.88 12.71
CA ARG A 129 -6.98 7.07 13.09
C ARG A 129 -6.52 8.28 12.31
N LEU A 130 -7.39 9.30 12.17
CA LEU A 130 -6.96 10.60 11.66
C LEU A 130 -6.08 11.31 12.69
N LYS A 131 -4.98 11.92 12.25
CA LYS A 131 -4.07 12.65 13.12
C LYS A 131 -4.75 13.88 13.77
N ASN A 132 -5.55 14.60 13.01
CA ASN A 132 -6.27 15.80 13.47
C ASN A 132 -7.61 15.50 14.19
N ASN A 133 -8.07 14.25 14.18
CA ASN A 133 -9.25 13.79 14.92
C ASN A 133 -9.15 12.31 15.26
N THR A 134 -8.44 12.00 16.33
CA THR A 134 -8.20 10.60 16.77
C THR A 134 -9.46 9.86 17.24
N ASN A 135 -10.61 10.53 17.31
CA ASN A 135 -11.90 9.89 17.55
C ASN A 135 -12.47 9.21 16.29
N LEU A 136 -11.83 9.37 15.12
CA LEU A 136 -12.23 8.73 13.87
C LEU A 136 -11.26 7.63 13.49
N CYS A 137 -11.79 6.41 13.25
CA CYS A 137 -11.06 5.22 12.81
C CYS A 137 -11.42 4.82 11.39
N LEU A 138 -10.45 4.33 10.66
CA LEU A 138 -10.67 3.66 9.39
C LEU A 138 -11.45 2.37 9.64
N THR A 139 -12.66 2.31 9.12
CA THR A 139 -13.65 1.27 9.45
C THR A 139 -14.27 0.69 8.19
N VAL A 140 -14.30 -0.63 8.12
CA VAL A 140 -15.02 -1.41 7.10
C VAL A 140 -16.51 -1.42 7.45
N ALA A 141 -17.38 -1.31 6.45
CA ALA A 141 -18.82 -1.38 6.66
C ALA A 141 -19.24 -2.74 7.26
N GLU A 142 -20.14 -2.68 8.25
CA GLU A 142 -20.75 -3.83 8.88
C GLU A 142 -21.74 -4.54 7.95
N GLY A 143 -22.26 -5.69 8.37
CA GLY A 143 -23.19 -6.50 7.59
C GLY A 143 -22.48 -7.40 6.58
N ASN A 144 -23.20 -7.81 5.53
CA ASN A 144 -22.67 -8.69 4.50
C ASN A 144 -21.85 -7.92 3.45
N SER A 145 -20.82 -8.57 2.93
CA SER A 145 -20.08 -8.03 1.78
C SER A 145 -20.93 -8.07 0.51
N ARG A 146 -20.60 -7.20 -0.44
CA ARG A 146 -21.16 -7.22 -1.79
C ARG A 146 -20.24 -8.05 -2.71
N LYS A 147 -20.83 -8.67 -3.73
CA LYS A 147 -20.07 -9.33 -4.79
C LYS A 147 -19.27 -8.28 -5.58
N GLY A 148 -17.98 -8.51 -5.71
CA GLY A 148 -17.09 -7.80 -6.60
C GLY A 148 -17.10 -8.41 -8.01
N GLY A 149 -16.18 -7.96 -8.86
CA GLY A 149 -15.98 -8.55 -10.19
C GLY A 149 -14.92 -9.64 -10.18
N GLY A 150 -15.12 -10.67 -11.01
CA GLY A 150 -14.11 -11.68 -11.32
C GLY A 150 -13.76 -12.63 -10.18
N GLY A 151 -12.80 -13.51 -10.49
CA GLY A 151 -12.27 -14.49 -9.53
C GLY A 151 -13.11 -15.76 -9.37
N SER A 152 -12.44 -16.83 -8.94
CA SER A 152 -13.07 -18.08 -8.50
C SER A 152 -12.34 -18.53 -7.21
N PRO A 153 -12.99 -18.38 -6.03
CA PRO A 153 -14.32 -17.79 -5.78
C PRO A 153 -14.38 -16.28 -6.07
N LEU A 154 -15.58 -15.75 -6.28
CA LEU A 154 -15.81 -14.32 -6.53
C LEU A 154 -15.15 -13.45 -5.47
N HIS A 155 -14.58 -12.33 -5.89
CA HIS A 155 -14.11 -11.30 -4.97
C HIS A 155 -15.27 -10.61 -4.26
N LEU A 156 -15.07 -10.25 -3.01
CA LEU A 156 -16.03 -9.54 -2.18
C LEU A 156 -15.52 -8.15 -1.86
N ILE A 157 -16.45 -7.20 -1.74
CA ILE A 157 -16.15 -5.80 -1.44
C ILE A 157 -17.02 -5.28 -0.30
N ARG A 158 -16.46 -4.32 0.45
CA ARG A 158 -17.14 -3.57 1.51
C ARG A 158 -16.77 -2.10 1.43
N ASP A 159 -17.66 -1.23 1.85
CA ASP A 159 -17.34 0.19 1.94
C ASP A 159 -16.31 0.43 3.05
N LEU A 160 -15.47 1.44 2.84
CA LEU A 160 -14.40 1.82 3.74
C LEU A 160 -14.51 3.33 4.00
N SER A 161 -14.54 3.74 5.26
CA SER A 161 -14.66 5.13 5.66
C SER A 161 -14.09 5.38 7.05
N MET A 162 -13.84 6.65 7.37
CA MET A 162 -13.52 7.05 8.74
C MET A 162 -14.83 7.20 9.53
N LYS A 163 -14.96 6.46 10.62
CA LYS A 163 -16.12 6.50 11.54
C LYS A 163 -15.66 6.70 12.96
N THR A 164 -16.57 7.10 13.84
CA THR A 164 -16.29 7.21 15.28
C THR A 164 -15.70 5.91 15.83
N CYS A 165 -14.56 6.04 16.51
CA CYS A 165 -13.90 4.94 17.21
C CYS A 165 -14.67 4.62 18.49
N ASN A 166 -15.62 3.73 18.46
CA ASN A 166 -16.16 3.12 19.66
C ASN A 166 -15.48 1.78 19.92
N GLN A 167 -15.54 1.26 21.14
CA GLN A 167 -14.94 -0.05 21.46
C GLN A 167 -15.75 -1.22 20.90
N GLN A 168 -17.02 -0.99 20.62
CA GLN A 168 -17.88 -1.98 19.97
C GLN A 168 -17.41 -2.23 18.55
N ASN A 169 -17.61 -3.46 18.06
CA ASN A 169 -17.30 -3.84 16.67
C ASN A 169 -15.83 -3.65 16.23
N SER A 170 -14.87 -3.93 17.12
CA SER A 170 -13.43 -3.86 16.84
C SER A 170 -13.02 -4.68 15.62
N VAL A 171 -13.75 -5.74 15.28
CA VAL A 171 -13.49 -6.63 14.12
C VAL A 171 -13.53 -5.90 12.77
N TYR A 172 -14.20 -4.75 12.67
CA TYR A 172 -14.31 -3.95 11.45
C TYR A 172 -13.28 -2.82 11.31
N LYS A 173 -12.39 -2.62 12.29
CA LYS A 173 -11.48 -1.46 12.34
C LYS A 173 -10.08 -1.74 12.89
N THR A 174 -9.76 -3.00 13.16
CA THR A 174 -8.41 -3.39 13.60
C THR A 174 -7.62 -3.94 12.42
N TRP A 175 -6.44 -3.35 12.19
CA TRP A 175 -5.64 -3.55 10.99
C TRP A 175 -4.29 -4.19 11.29
N GLY A 176 -3.80 -4.92 10.32
CA GLY A 176 -2.44 -5.43 10.27
C GLY A 176 -1.79 -5.15 8.93
N VAL A 177 -0.49 -5.26 8.88
CA VAL A 177 0.31 -5.19 7.66
C VAL A 177 0.69 -6.59 7.25
N ARG A 178 0.41 -6.93 6.01
CA ARG A 178 0.76 -8.21 5.40
C ARG A 178 1.68 -7.99 4.22
N GLY A 179 2.73 -8.79 4.13
CA GLY A 179 3.69 -8.74 3.04
C GLY A 179 4.36 -10.08 2.84
N PHE A 180 5.32 -10.11 1.92
CA PHE A 180 6.16 -11.26 1.66
C PHE A 180 7.59 -10.98 2.14
N LYS A 181 8.17 -11.95 2.83
CA LYS A 181 9.59 -11.93 3.20
C LYS A 181 10.20 -13.28 2.86
N LYS A 182 11.18 -13.30 1.96
CA LYS A 182 11.81 -14.55 1.46
C LYS A 182 10.77 -15.55 0.96
N GLY A 183 9.78 -15.09 0.17
CA GLY A 183 8.71 -15.91 -0.38
C GLY A 183 7.64 -16.39 0.61
N LYS A 184 7.75 -16.03 1.90
CA LYS A 184 6.77 -16.38 2.93
C LYS A 184 5.91 -15.18 3.31
N ILE A 185 4.59 -15.41 3.44
CA ILE A 185 3.66 -14.39 3.93
C ILE A 185 3.94 -14.13 5.42
N PHE A 186 3.97 -12.87 5.80
CA PHE A 186 3.93 -12.43 7.19
C PHE A 186 2.74 -11.50 7.42
N ILE A 187 2.23 -11.49 8.65
CA ILE A 187 1.23 -10.51 9.11
C ILE A 187 1.75 -9.92 10.41
N LYS A 188 1.80 -8.58 10.48
CA LYS A 188 2.12 -7.82 11.70
C LYS A 188 0.97 -6.90 12.05
N LYS A 189 0.72 -6.70 13.34
CA LYS A 189 -0.20 -5.65 13.81
C LYS A 189 0.31 -4.29 13.38
N ILE A 190 -0.59 -3.39 12.96
CA ILE A 190 -0.19 -2.07 12.44
C ILE A 190 0.50 -1.22 13.51
N SER A 191 0.13 -1.40 14.78
CA SER A 191 0.79 -0.78 15.92
C SER A 191 2.29 -1.09 16.02
N LYS A 192 2.75 -2.23 15.50
CA LYS A 192 4.16 -2.64 15.49
C LYS A 192 5.00 -1.95 14.41
N LEU A 193 4.41 -1.11 13.56
CA LEU A 193 5.16 -0.25 12.65
C LEU A 193 5.70 1.02 13.33
N THR A 194 5.23 1.33 14.52
CA THR A 194 5.56 2.57 15.26
C THR A 194 6.55 2.37 16.40
N SER A 195 6.82 1.12 16.76
CA SER A 195 7.80 0.77 17.80
C SER A 195 9.17 0.52 17.16
N ASN A 196 9.97 1.56 17.11
CA ASN A 196 11.42 1.52 17.12
C ASN A 196 11.89 1.87 18.51
#